data_50b8fce605d78f790ffab120cac2ed78
#
_entry.id   50b8fce605d78f790ffab120cac2ed78
#
_cell.length_a   1.000
_cell.length_b   1.000
_cell.length_c   1.000
_cell.angle_alpha   90.00
_cell.angle_beta   90.00
_cell.angle_gamma   90.00
#
_symmetry.space_group_name_H-M   'P 1'
#
loop_
_entity.id
_entity.type
_entity.pdbx_description
1 polymer ?
#
loop_
_entity_poly.entity_id
_entity_poly.type
_entity_poly.pdbx_seq_one_letter_code
_entity_poly.pdbx_strand_id
1 'polypeptide(L)'
;MFKISILPEEIENMPLGNFPGKIQVIDKTGFDFLRAVAYLRSQEVIGFDTETRPVFSPGHHHNHVALLQLSGPKKAFLFRVGKMGIPRLLARILSDPQILKIGAAVHDDVCGLQYYRRFEERGFVDLQKIAFEWGIRDKSVKKLAANILGVRISKSQQLSNWEADALSAPQQMYAATDAWICREMYLKLLKSEKHPLTPEQLNPPQAQQPASAQAAEPGQTQESAAKKRRRRRRRAKSKTAEGAAPAEAGRPQAGAGEEAAADKPKPKHRRRHRRPKKVQAEGQSDD
;
A
#
# COMPACT_ATOMS: atom_id res chain seq x y z
N MET A 1 -12.20 6.79 -29.59
CA MET A 1 -10.83 7.24 -29.39
C MET A 1 -10.74 8.04 -28.11
N PHE A 2 -9.76 7.79 -27.24
CA PHE A 2 -9.57 8.53 -26.00
C PHE A 2 -8.73 9.80 -26.25
N LYS A 3 -8.79 10.76 -25.31
CA LYS A 3 -7.94 11.95 -25.35
C LYS A 3 -6.53 11.61 -24.87
N ILE A 4 -5.51 12.25 -25.43
CA ILE A 4 -4.12 12.10 -24.93
C ILE A 4 -4.02 12.53 -23.46
N SER A 5 -4.69 13.64 -23.12
CA SER A 5 -4.81 14.15 -21.74
C SER A 5 -6.14 14.88 -21.60
N ILE A 6 -6.71 14.83 -20.38
CA ILE A 6 -7.96 15.52 -20.04
C ILE A 6 -7.67 16.70 -19.11
N LEU A 7 -8.38 17.80 -19.32
CA LEU A 7 -8.23 19.03 -18.54
C LEU A 7 -9.03 18.94 -17.22
N PRO A 8 -8.57 19.58 -16.14
CA PRO A 8 -9.27 19.59 -14.86
C PRO A 8 -10.71 20.10 -14.95
N GLU A 9 -10.95 21.14 -15.74
CA GLU A 9 -12.25 21.79 -15.93
C GLU A 9 -13.28 20.84 -16.57
N GLU A 10 -12.82 19.96 -17.47
CA GLU A 10 -13.68 18.95 -18.09
C GLU A 10 -14.15 17.91 -17.06
N ILE A 11 -13.26 17.56 -16.10
CA ILE A 11 -13.55 16.57 -15.06
C ILE A 11 -14.61 17.07 -14.08
N GLU A 12 -14.59 18.35 -13.73
CA GLU A 12 -15.51 18.93 -12.74
C GLU A 12 -16.97 18.83 -13.14
N ASN A 13 -17.25 18.88 -14.43
CA ASN A 13 -18.61 18.80 -15.01
C ASN A 13 -19.09 17.35 -15.21
N MET A 14 -18.26 16.34 -14.96
CA MET A 14 -18.64 14.94 -15.14
C MET A 14 -19.48 14.41 -13.99
N PRO A 15 -20.35 13.41 -14.24
CA PRO A 15 -21.09 12.74 -13.18
C PRO A 15 -20.14 12.05 -12.20
N LEU A 16 -20.51 12.05 -10.90
CA LEU A 16 -19.76 11.35 -9.86
C LEU A 16 -19.94 9.84 -10.02
N GLY A 17 -18.82 9.14 -10.21
CA GLY A 17 -18.78 7.68 -10.19
C GLY A 17 -18.67 7.18 -8.75
N ASN A 18 -19.56 6.25 -8.38
CA ASN A 18 -19.52 5.53 -7.12
C ASN A 18 -19.75 4.05 -7.40
N PHE A 19 -19.15 3.19 -6.54
CA PHE A 19 -19.39 1.76 -6.64
C PHE A 19 -20.88 1.44 -6.41
N PRO A 20 -21.58 0.79 -7.38
CA PRO A 20 -23.02 0.57 -7.29
C PRO A 20 -23.41 -0.70 -6.51
N GLY A 21 -22.43 -1.49 -6.08
CA GLY A 21 -22.65 -2.82 -5.51
C GLY A 21 -22.62 -2.86 -3.99
N LYS A 22 -22.55 -4.07 -3.45
CA LYS A 22 -22.49 -4.33 -2.01
C LYS A 22 -21.05 -4.22 -1.51
N ILE A 23 -20.83 -3.39 -0.51
CA ILE A 23 -19.54 -3.23 0.19
C ILE A 23 -19.54 -4.08 1.46
N GLN A 24 -18.45 -4.79 1.71
CA GLN A 24 -18.28 -5.58 2.91
C GLN A 24 -16.89 -5.37 3.52
N VAL A 25 -16.85 -4.91 4.77
CA VAL A 25 -15.61 -4.76 5.55
C VAL A 25 -15.29 -6.10 6.21
N ILE A 26 -14.05 -6.55 6.08
CA ILE A 26 -13.54 -7.81 6.63
C ILE A 26 -12.34 -7.49 7.55
N ASP A 27 -12.51 -7.73 8.84
CA ASP A 27 -11.49 -7.44 9.88
C ASP A 27 -10.87 -8.68 10.53
N LYS A 28 -11.41 -9.87 10.23
CA LYS A 28 -10.97 -11.16 10.77
C LYS A 28 -11.28 -12.32 9.82
N THR A 29 -10.63 -13.44 10.02
CA THR A 29 -10.97 -14.69 9.36
C THR A 29 -12.25 -15.28 9.96
N GLY A 30 -13.18 -15.71 9.11
CA GLY A 30 -14.47 -16.26 9.49
C GLY A 30 -15.34 -16.51 8.29
N PHE A 31 -16.63 -16.69 8.49
CA PHE A 31 -17.57 -17.03 7.42
C PHE A 31 -17.63 -15.95 6.32
N ASP A 32 -17.66 -14.68 6.70
CA ASP A 32 -17.68 -13.57 5.74
C ASP A 32 -16.39 -13.50 4.92
N PHE A 33 -15.23 -13.73 5.57
CA PHE A 33 -13.96 -13.85 4.87
C PHE A 33 -13.97 -15.00 3.84
N LEU A 34 -14.46 -16.17 4.20
CA LEU A 34 -14.55 -17.32 3.29
C LEU A 34 -15.49 -17.04 2.12
N ARG A 35 -16.63 -16.38 2.36
CA ARG A 35 -17.55 -15.94 1.30
C ARG A 35 -16.91 -14.92 0.36
N ALA A 36 -16.12 -13.97 0.91
CA ALA A 36 -15.38 -12.99 0.12
C ALA A 36 -14.35 -13.70 -0.78
N VAL A 37 -13.56 -14.60 -0.21
CA VAL A 37 -12.58 -15.42 -0.96
C VAL A 37 -13.25 -16.22 -2.07
N ALA A 38 -14.37 -16.91 -1.78
CA ALA A 38 -15.11 -17.69 -2.76
C ALA A 38 -15.61 -16.82 -3.92
N TYR A 39 -16.18 -15.64 -3.62
CA TYR A 39 -16.62 -14.70 -4.64
C TYR A 39 -15.46 -14.18 -5.49
N LEU A 40 -14.35 -13.77 -4.88
CA LEU A 40 -13.20 -13.23 -5.61
C LEU A 40 -12.57 -14.28 -6.51
N ARG A 41 -12.51 -15.53 -6.06
CA ARG A 41 -11.99 -16.65 -6.87
C ARG A 41 -12.89 -17.04 -8.06
N SER A 42 -14.14 -16.64 -8.06
CA SER A 42 -15.05 -16.83 -9.21
C SER A 42 -14.96 -15.71 -10.26
N GLN A 43 -14.06 -14.74 -10.06
CA GLN A 43 -13.87 -13.63 -10.99
C GLN A 43 -12.54 -13.80 -11.74
N GLU A 44 -12.55 -13.54 -13.05
CA GLU A 44 -11.34 -13.49 -13.89
C GLU A 44 -10.62 -12.14 -13.73
N VAL A 45 -11.37 -11.07 -13.50
CA VAL A 45 -10.86 -9.70 -13.37
C VAL A 45 -11.45 -9.03 -12.15
N ILE A 46 -10.59 -8.58 -11.24
CA ILE A 46 -10.97 -7.81 -10.05
C ILE A 46 -10.24 -6.47 -10.02
N GLY A 47 -10.86 -5.47 -9.43
CA GLY A 47 -10.20 -4.21 -9.10
C GLY A 47 -9.37 -4.36 -7.83
N PHE A 48 -8.28 -3.63 -7.76
CA PHE A 48 -7.29 -3.67 -6.68
C PHE A 48 -6.87 -2.26 -6.31
N ASP A 49 -6.81 -1.99 -5.01
CA ASP A 49 -6.22 -0.77 -4.45
C ASP A 49 -5.81 -0.99 -2.99
N THR A 50 -5.04 -0.09 -2.40
CA THR A 50 -4.69 -0.09 -0.97
C THR A 50 -4.78 1.30 -0.35
N GLU A 51 -5.01 1.32 0.97
CA GLU A 51 -4.98 2.57 1.73
C GLU A 51 -4.05 2.48 2.93
N THR A 52 -3.31 3.56 3.14
CA THR A 52 -2.37 3.72 4.25
C THR A 52 -2.74 4.98 5.02
N ARG A 53 -2.70 4.92 6.35
CA ARG A 53 -2.89 6.12 7.16
C ARG A 53 -1.83 7.17 6.83
N PRO A 54 -2.20 8.41 6.48
CA PRO A 54 -1.24 9.44 6.14
C PRO A 54 -0.38 9.85 7.35
N VAL A 55 0.88 10.20 7.08
CA VAL A 55 1.82 10.75 8.07
C VAL A 55 2.04 12.22 7.77
N PHE A 56 1.67 13.09 8.71
CA PHE A 56 1.79 14.55 8.55
C PHE A 56 3.05 15.13 9.18
N SER A 57 3.79 14.35 9.98
CA SER A 57 4.99 14.83 10.68
C SER A 57 6.27 14.44 9.95
N PRO A 58 7.20 15.39 9.69
CA PRO A 58 8.51 15.09 9.10
C PRO A 58 9.32 14.14 10.00
N GLY A 59 9.96 13.13 9.41
CA GLY A 59 10.87 12.21 10.13
C GLY A 59 10.20 10.99 10.76
N HIS A 60 8.87 10.84 10.68
CA HIS A 60 8.19 9.60 11.05
C HIS A 60 8.30 8.55 9.94
N HIS A 61 8.34 7.28 10.34
CA HIS A 61 8.30 6.15 9.40
C HIS A 61 6.94 6.14 8.68
N HIS A 62 6.94 5.70 7.43
CA HIS A 62 5.70 5.45 6.70
C HIS A 62 4.88 4.39 7.44
N ASN A 63 3.57 4.64 7.57
CA ASN A 63 2.66 3.63 8.10
C ASN A 63 2.57 2.45 7.11
N HIS A 64 2.26 1.27 7.63
CA HIS A 64 1.97 0.12 6.79
C HIS A 64 0.58 0.22 6.16
N VAL A 65 0.33 -0.57 5.12
CA VAL A 65 -0.99 -0.66 4.50
C VAL A 65 -2.04 -1.04 5.55
N ALA A 66 -3.05 -0.21 5.72
CA ALA A 66 -4.14 -0.44 6.67
C ALA A 66 -5.29 -1.24 6.05
N LEU A 67 -5.56 -1.02 4.77
CA LEU A 67 -6.71 -1.54 4.05
C LEU A 67 -6.29 -2.07 2.66
N LEU A 68 -6.77 -3.26 2.31
CA LEU A 68 -6.71 -3.81 0.95
C LEU A 68 -8.13 -3.85 0.38
N GLN A 69 -8.33 -3.27 -0.79
CA GLN A 69 -9.59 -3.29 -1.50
C GLN A 69 -9.52 -4.25 -2.69
N LEU A 70 -10.48 -5.19 -2.76
CA LEU A 70 -10.67 -6.06 -3.90
C LEU A 70 -12.13 -5.99 -4.35
N SER A 71 -12.37 -5.65 -5.62
CA SER A 71 -13.72 -5.45 -6.13
C SER A 71 -13.98 -6.29 -7.40
N GLY A 72 -15.06 -7.05 -7.37
CA GLY A 72 -15.69 -7.57 -8.57
C GLY A 72 -16.79 -6.62 -9.08
N PRO A 73 -17.64 -7.07 -10.03
CA PRO A 73 -18.67 -6.22 -10.63
C PRO A 73 -19.80 -5.83 -9.65
N LYS A 74 -20.13 -6.67 -8.68
CA LYS A 74 -21.29 -6.52 -7.80
C LYS A 74 -20.94 -6.42 -6.31
N LYS A 75 -19.71 -6.77 -5.92
CA LYS A 75 -19.28 -6.78 -4.52
C LYS A 75 -17.85 -6.26 -4.42
N ALA A 76 -17.62 -5.38 -3.45
CA ALA A 76 -16.31 -4.93 -3.04
C ALA A 76 -16.02 -5.37 -1.60
N PHE A 77 -14.82 -5.84 -1.36
CA PHE A 77 -14.36 -6.32 -0.06
C PHE A 77 -13.20 -5.46 0.42
N LEU A 78 -13.36 -4.93 1.61
CA LEU A 78 -12.42 -4.05 2.27
C LEU A 78 -11.75 -4.82 3.41
N PHE A 79 -10.59 -5.43 3.12
CA PHE A 79 -9.86 -6.23 4.09
C PHE A 79 -9.00 -5.34 4.97
N ARG A 80 -9.27 -5.32 6.28
CA ARG A 80 -8.52 -4.58 7.29
C ARG A 80 -7.18 -5.27 7.57
N VAL A 81 -6.23 -5.21 6.60
CA VAL A 81 -4.95 -5.92 6.70
C VAL A 81 -4.09 -5.45 7.86
N GLY A 82 -4.24 -4.21 8.31
CA GLY A 82 -3.62 -3.73 9.54
C GLY A 82 -4.11 -4.47 10.81
N LYS A 83 -5.34 -5.03 10.80
CA LYS A 83 -5.91 -5.80 11.93
C LYS A 83 -5.71 -7.30 11.78
N MET A 84 -5.87 -7.84 10.57
CA MET A 84 -5.93 -9.30 10.33
C MET A 84 -4.71 -9.88 9.59
N GLY A 85 -3.79 -9.03 9.16
CA GLY A 85 -2.72 -9.43 8.24
C GLY A 85 -3.27 -9.93 6.89
N ILE A 86 -2.46 -10.72 6.19
CA ILE A 86 -2.87 -11.40 4.96
C ILE A 86 -2.98 -12.91 5.20
N PRO A 87 -4.20 -13.47 5.37
CA PRO A 87 -4.41 -14.91 5.50
C PRO A 87 -3.99 -15.66 4.23
N ARG A 88 -3.65 -16.95 4.36
CA ARG A 88 -3.16 -17.78 3.23
C ARG A 88 -4.10 -17.79 2.02
N LEU A 89 -5.40 -17.82 2.24
CA LEU A 89 -6.38 -17.85 1.14
C LEU A 89 -6.41 -16.52 0.37
N LEU A 90 -6.22 -15.39 1.06
CA LEU A 90 -6.11 -14.08 0.41
C LEU A 90 -4.79 -13.97 -0.37
N ALA A 91 -3.68 -14.43 0.21
CA ALA A 91 -2.38 -14.48 -0.48
C ALA A 91 -2.43 -15.34 -1.75
N ARG A 92 -3.21 -16.45 -1.75
CA ARG A 92 -3.42 -17.27 -2.96
C ARG A 92 -4.13 -16.49 -4.07
N ILE A 93 -5.13 -15.66 -3.75
CA ILE A 93 -5.79 -14.79 -4.75
C ILE A 93 -4.77 -13.80 -5.32
N LEU A 94 -3.95 -13.18 -4.46
CA LEU A 94 -2.93 -12.22 -4.89
C LEU A 94 -1.84 -12.86 -5.76
N SER A 95 -1.55 -14.16 -5.57
CA SER A 95 -0.57 -14.91 -6.36
C SER A 95 -1.16 -15.65 -7.56
N ASP A 96 -2.48 -15.64 -7.75
CA ASP A 96 -3.14 -16.40 -8.81
C ASP A 96 -3.04 -15.66 -10.15
N PRO A 97 -2.34 -16.20 -11.16
CA PRO A 97 -2.24 -15.57 -12.47
C PRO A 97 -3.54 -15.60 -13.27
N GLN A 98 -4.50 -16.49 -12.92
CA GLN A 98 -5.79 -16.59 -13.59
C GLN A 98 -6.76 -15.48 -13.13
N ILE A 99 -6.49 -14.82 -12.01
CA ILE A 99 -7.28 -13.71 -11.52
C ILE A 99 -6.48 -12.44 -11.78
N LEU A 100 -6.91 -11.60 -12.72
CA LEU A 100 -6.26 -10.32 -12.97
C LEU A 100 -6.66 -9.31 -11.90
N LYS A 101 -5.67 -8.70 -11.25
CA LYS A 101 -5.82 -7.62 -10.26
C LYS A 101 -5.47 -6.30 -10.92
N ILE A 102 -6.46 -5.46 -11.16
CA ILE A 102 -6.31 -4.21 -11.90
C ILE A 102 -6.23 -3.04 -10.93
N GLY A 103 -5.14 -2.31 -10.97
CA GLY A 103 -4.92 -1.13 -10.14
C GLY A 103 -4.15 -0.04 -10.88
N ALA A 104 -3.72 0.97 -10.15
CA ALA A 104 -2.87 2.05 -10.67
C ALA A 104 -1.70 2.27 -9.72
N ALA A 105 -0.46 2.28 -10.24
CA ALA A 105 0.79 2.32 -9.46
C ALA A 105 0.95 1.14 -8.47
N VAL A 106 0.53 -0.06 -8.86
CA VAL A 106 0.35 -1.24 -7.99
C VAL A 106 1.61 -1.75 -7.30
N HIS A 107 2.81 -1.39 -7.76
CA HIS A 107 4.06 -1.96 -7.26
C HIS A 107 4.30 -1.66 -5.76
N ASP A 108 4.16 -0.41 -5.36
CA ASP A 108 4.39 0.01 -3.97
C ASP A 108 3.34 -0.60 -3.03
N ASP A 109 2.10 -0.73 -3.50
CA ASP A 109 1.00 -1.38 -2.78
C ASP A 109 1.28 -2.86 -2.53
N VAL A 110 1.75 -3.58 -3.56
CA VAL A 110 2.15 -4.99 -3.45
C VAL A 110 3.30 -5.15 -2.46
N CYS A 111 4.34 -4.31 -2.55
CA CYS A 111 5.44 -4.31 -1.59
C CYS A 111 4.95 -4.06 -0.16
N GLY A 112 4.03 -3.11 0.03
CA GLY A 112 3.41 -2.82 1.32
C GLY A 112 2.61 -4.01 1.88
N LEU A 113 1.89 -4.73 1.04
CA LEU A 113 1.15 -5.94 1.43
C LEU A 113 2.09 -7.10 1.75
N GLN A 114 3.21 -7.24 1.05
CA GLN A 114 4.21 -8.29 1.30
C GLN A 114 4.90 -8.16 2.67
N TYR A 115 4.82 -7.00 3.32
CA TYR A 115 5.20 -6.83 4.72
C TYR A 115 4.44 -7.79 5.66
N TYR A 116 3.13 -7.98 5.42
CA TYR A 116 2.30 -8.86 6.26
C TYR A 116 2.49 -10.34 5.93
N ARG A 117 2.68 -10.67 4.64
CA ARG A 117 2.93 -12.03 4.17
C ARG A 117 3.55 -11.99 2.79
N ARG A 118 4.65 -12.68 2.61
CA ARG A 118 5.24 -12.88 1.26
C ARG A 118 4.28 -13.67 0.38
N PHE A 119 4.08 -13.20 -0.83
CA PHE A 119 3.35 -13.84 -1.92
C PHE A 119 4.00 -13.44 -3.25
N GLU A 120 3.77 -14.22 -4.29
CA GLU A 120 4.25 -13.90 -5.62
C GLU A 120 3.33 -12.89 -6.30
N GLU A 121 3.90 -11.84 -6.86
CA GLU A 121 3.18 -10.83 -7.64
C GLU A 121 2.83 -11.40 -9.02
N ARG A 122 1.65 -12.03 -9.17
CA ARG A 122 1.18 -12.59 -10.44
C ARG A 122 -0.21 -12.05 -10.78
N GLY A 123 -0.47 -11.84 -12.09
CA GLY A 123 -1.76 -11.37 -12.57
C GLY A 123 -2.10 -9.92 -12.17
N PHE A 124 -1.13 -9.09 -11.78
CA PHE A 124 -1.34 -7.67 -11.56
C PHE A 124 -1.20 -6.90 -12.86
N VAL A 125 -2.10 -5.96 -13.08
CA VAL A 125 -2.10 -5.05 -14.24
C VAL A 125 -2.14 -3.62 -13.73
N ASP A 126 -1.14 -2.85 -14.09
CA ASP A 126 -1.04 -1.43 -13.74
C ASP A 126 -1.56 -0.55 -14.89
N LEU A 127 -2.70 0.10 -14.67
CA LEU A 127 -3.31 0.98 -15.67
C LEU A 127 -2.39 2.12 -16.10
N GLN A 128 -1.53 2.61 -15.21
CA GLN A 128 -0.57 3.67 -15.57
C GLN A 128 0.48 3.21 -16.56
N LYS A 129 0.76 1.89 -16.59
CA LYS A 129 1.74 1.30 -17.49
C LYS A 129 1.17 0.88 -18.84
N ILE A 130 -0.15 0.69 -18.94
CA ILE A 130 -0.78 0.21 -20.17
C ILE A 130 -1.59 1.26 -20.92
N ALA A 131 -2.07 2.32 -20.24
CA ALA A 131 -2.97 3.32 -20.83
C ALA A 131 -2.44 3.98 -22.11
N PHE A 132 -1.11 4.08 -22.26
CA PHE A 132 -0.47 4.64 -23.46
C PHE A 132 -0.76 3.83 -24.72
N GLU A 133 -1.06 2.55 -24.62
CA GLU A 133 -1.42 1.70 -25.76
C GLU A 133 -2.78 2.15 -26.39
N TRP A 134 -3.61 2.85 -25.65
CA TRP A 134 -4.87 3.43 -26.09
C TRP A 134 -4.79 4.96 -26.30
N GLY A 135 -3.58 5.51 -26.38
CA GLY A 135 -3.36 6.93 -26.66
C GLY A 135 -3.52 7.84 -25.44
N ILE A 136 -3.48 7.31 -24.21
CA ILE A 136 -3.66 8.08 -22.98
C ILE A 136 -2.32 8.28 -22.28
N ARG A 137 -1.94 9.54 -22.05
CA ARG A 137 -0.71 9.92 -21.33
C ARG A 137 -0.93 10.14 -19.84
N ASP A 138 -2.18 10.43 -19.44
CA ASP A 138 -2.50 10.67 -18.04
C ASP A 138 -2.27 9.40 -17.19
N LYS A 139 -1.76 9.60 -15.96
CA LYS A 139 -1.45 8.51 -15.03
C LYS A 139 -2.35 8.50 -13.79
N SER A 140 -2.91 9.65 -13.36
CA SER A 140 -3.74 9.65 -12.16
C SER A 140 -5.08 8.94 -12.41
N VAL A 141 -5.53 8.15 -11.43
CA VAL A 141 -6.81 7.41 -11.49
C VAL A 141 -7.98 8.35 -11.81
N LYS A 142 -7.99 9.56 -11.21
CA LYS A 142 -9.01 10.59 -11.51
C LYS A 142 -9.09 10.94 -12.98
N LYS A 143 -7.93 11.19 -13.61
CA LYS A 143 -7.87 11.55 -15.04
C LYS A 143 -8.18 10.36 -15.94
N LEU A 144 -7.69 9.17 -15.57
CA LEU A 144 -7.97 7.94 -16.30
C LEU A 144 -9.48 7.63 -16.27
N ALA A 145 -10.13 7.70 -15.10
CA ALA A 145 -11.57 7.48 -14.97
C ALA A 145 -12.38 8.48 -15.79
N ALA A 146 -12.01 9.75 -15.76
CA ALA A 146 -12.65 10.78 -16.54
C ALA A 146 -12.51 10.56 -18.06
N ASN A 147 -11.30 10.21 -18.51
CA ASN A 147 -11.02 10.00 -19.94
C ASN A 147 -11.65 8.71 -20.47
N ILE A 148 -11.56 7.61 -19.71
CA ILE A 148 -11.98 6.29 -20.18
C ILE A 148 -13.47 6.06 -19.97
N LEU A 149 -14.01 6.48 -18.83
CA LEU A 149 -15.39 6.19 -18.42
C LEU A 149 -16.32 7.42 -18.45
N GLY A 150 -15.79 8.63 -18.57
CA GLY A 150 -16.57 9.86 -18.54
C GLY A 150 -17.14 10.19 -17.15
N VAL A 151 -16.47 9.74 -16.08
CA VAL A 151 -16.89 9.97 -14.69
C VAL A 151 -15.78 10.59 -13.86
N ARG A 152 -16.16 11.45 -12.92
CA ARG A 152 -15.21 11.92 -11.89
C ARG A 152 -15.29 11.05 -10.65
N ILE A 153 -14.18 10.90 -9.95
CA ILE A 153 -14.11 10.23 -8.64
C ILE A 153 -13.77 11.22 -7.52
N SER A 154 -14.31 10.97 -6.34
CA SER A 154 -14.04 11.78 -5.15
C SER A 154 -12.62 11.56 -4.65
N LYS A 155 -11.98 12.56 -4.06
CA LYS A 155 -10.73 12.45 -3.29
C LYS A 155 -10.92 12.77 -1.81
N SER A 156 -12.16 12.92 -1.36
CA SER A 156 -12.49 13.43 -0.03
C SER A 156 -11.94 12.59 1.13
N GLN A 157 -11.71 11.29 0.91
CA GLN A 157 -11.26 10.37 1.95
C GLN A 157 -9.78 9.95 1.81
N GLN A 158 -9.07 10.43 0.80
CA GLN A 158 -7.67 10.05 0.53
C GLN A 158 -6.74 10.24 1.74
N LEU A 159 -6.94 11.30 2.54
CA LEU A 159 -6.13 11.62 3.70
C LEU A 159 -6.83 11.28 5.03
N SER A 160 -7.79 10.36 5.01
CA SER A 160 -8.53 9.98 6.21
C SER A 160 -7.78 8.94 7.07
N ASN A 161 -8.26 8.70 8.29
CA ASN A 161 -7.66 7.70 9.19
C ASN A 161 -8.14 6.30 8.81
N TRP A 162 -7.38 5.59 8.00
CA TRP A 162 -7.65 4.21 7.58
C TRP A 162 -7.44 3.15 8.67
N GLU A 163 -6.82 3.54 9.80
CA GLU A 163 -6.63 2.68 10.97
C GLU A 163 -7.72 2.85 12.04
N ALA A 164 -8.72 3.73 11.82
CA ALA A 164 -9.84 3.93 12.73
C ALA A 164 -10.53 2.60 13.11
N ASP A 165 -11.14 2.49 14.29
CA ASP A 165 -11.77 1.24 14.74
C ASP A 165 -12.87 0.76 13.81
N ALA A 166 -13.66 1.67 13.28
CA ALA A 166 -14.65 1.42 12.23
C ALA A 166 -14.45 2.39 11.08
N LEU A 167 -14.62 1.91 9.85
CA LEU A 167 -14.63 2.76 8.66
C LEU A 167 -16.03 3.38 8.50
N SER A 168 -16.07 4.69 8.30
CA SER A 168 -17.30 5.41 8.00
C SER A 168 -17.86 5.00 6.63
N ALA A 169 -19.16 5.23 6.40
CA ALA A 169 -19.78 4.94 5.10
C ALA A 169 -19.10 5.69 3.94
N PRO A 170 -18.71 6.98 4.07
CA PRO A 170 -17.92 7.67 3.03
C PRO A 170 -16.56 7.02 2.74
N GLN A 171 -15.82 6.55 3.79
CA GLN A 171 -14.55 5.82 3.58
C GLN A 171 -14.79 4.50 2.84
N GLN A 172 -15.80 3.74 3.23
CA GLN A 172 -16.13 2.47 2.58
C GLN A 172 -16.50 2.68 1.11
N MET A 173 -17.31 3.70 0.81
CA MET A 173 -17.69 4.03 -0.56
C MET A 173 -16.47 4.45 -1.40
N TYR A 174 -15.63 5.31 -0.84
CA TYR A 174 -14.40 5.77 -1.47
C TYR A 174 -13.50 4.58 -1.84
N ALA A 175 -13.12 3.76 -0.86
CA ALA A 175 -12.22 2.62 -1.04
C ALA A 175 -12.79 1.56 -2.02
N ALA A 176 -14.09 1.29 -1.94
CA ALA A 176 -14.76 0.38 -2.88
C ALA A 176 -14.75 0.92 -4.31
N THR A 177 -14.93 2.24 -4.46
CA THR A 177 -14.94 2.90 -5.77
C THR A 177 -13.56 2.88 -6.41
N ASP A 178 -12.49 3.16 -5.67
CA ASP A 178 -11.12 3.22 -6.21
C ASP A 178 -10.68 1.85 -6.77
N ALA A 179 -10.95 0.77 -6.07
CA ALA A 179 -10.70 -0.56 -6.62
C ALA A 179 -11.61 -0.89 -7.82
N TRP A 180 -12.93 -0.66 -7.70
CA TRP A 180 -13.88 -1.01 -8.74
C TRP A 180 -13.64 -0.24 -10.04
N ILE A 181 -13.35 1.06 -9.95
CA ILE A 181 -13.16 1.92 -11.11
C ILE A 181 -11.97 1.47 -11.97
N CYS A 182 -10.91 0.95 -11.32
CA CYS A 182 -9.76 0.38 -12.03
C CYS A 182 -10.17 -0.81 -12.89
N ARG A 183 -11.01 -1.70 -12.35
CA ARG A 183 -11.58 -2.83 -13.10
C ARG A 183 -12.41 -2.35 -14.31
N GLU A 184 -13.30 -1.39 -14.09
CA GLU A 184 -14.18 -0.90 -15.17
C GLU A 184 -13.39 -0.21 -16.28
N MET A 185 -12.38 0.58 -15.92
CA MET A 185 -11.46 1.18 -16.89
C MET A 185 -10.76 0.12 -17.74
N TYR A 186 -10.22 -0.92 -17.13
CA TYR A 186 -9.56 -2.01 -17.85
C TYR A 186 -10.49 -2.72 -18.82
N LEU A 187 -11.69 -3.07 -18.37
CA LEU A 187 -12.69 -3.73 -19.24
C LEU A 187 -13.15 -2.83 -20.39
N LYS A 188 -13.22 -1.52 -20.19
CA LYS A 188 -13.52 -0.56 -21.24
C LYS A 188 -12.38 -0.46 -22.26
N LEU A 189 -11.14 -0.41 -21.79
CA LEU A 189 -9.95 -0.41 -22.64
C LEU A 189 -9.90 -1.64 -23.53
N LEU A 190 -10.14 -2.84 -22.98
CA LEU A 190 -10.14 -4.08 -23.76
C LEU A 190 -11.18 -4.12 -24.89
N LYS A 191 -12.28 -3.39 -24.72
CA LYS A 191 -13.34 -3.25 -25.76
C LYS A 191 -13.09 -2.13 -26.74
N SER A 192 -12.03 -1.36 -26.56
CA SER A 192 -11.70 -0.19 -27.37
C SER A 192 -10.50 -0.50 -28.26
N GLU A 193 -10.49 0.13 -29.42
CA GLU A 193 -9.35 0.02 -30.35
C GLU A 193 -8.10 0.68 -29.76
N LYS A 194 -6.95 0.03 -29.94
CA LYS A 194 -5.66 0.55 -29.49
C LYS A 194 -5.12 1.58 -30.49
N HIS A 195 -4.71 2.71 -29.97
CA HIS A 195 -4.04 3.80 -30.69
C HIS A 195 -2.80 4.23 -29.88
N PRO A 196 -1.68 3.47 -29.93
CA PRO A 196 -0.53 3.74 -29.08
C PRO A 196 0.02 5.15 -29.29
N LEU A 197 0.43 5.79 -28.18
CA LEU A 197 1.13 7.08 -28.24
C LEU A 197 2.48 6.93 -28.95
N THR A 198 2.81 7.90 -29.79
CA THR A 198 4.16 8.00 -30.36
C THR A 198 5.18 8.42 -29.29
N PRO A 199 6.49 8.13 -29.49
CA PRO A 199 7.54 8.57 -28.56
C PRO A 199 7.51 10.08 -28.25
N GLU A 200 7.14 10.90 -29.24
CA GLU A 200 7.01 12.35 -29.10
C GLU A 200 5.82 12.75 -28.22
N GLN A 201 4.71 12.03 -28.33
CA GLN A 201 3.53 12.25 -27.48
C GLN A 201 3.73 11.79 -26.04
N LEU A 202 4.55 10.75 -25.83
CA LEU A 202 4.93 10.28 -24.49
C LEU A 202 5.83 11.30 -23.78
N ASN A 203 6.81 11.85 -24.49
CA ASN A 203 7.77 12.83 -24.00
C ASN A 203 7.70 14.10 -24.84
N PRO A 204 6.65 14.93 -24.70
CA PRO A 204 6.57 16.17 -25.44
C PRO A 204 7.81 17.02 -25.08
N PRO A 205 8.47 17.66 -26.08
CA PRO A 205 9.52 18.61 -25.78
C PRO A 205 8.97 19.60 -24.77
N GLN A 206 9.73 19.84 -23.69
CA GLN A 206 9.33 20.82 -22.66
C GLN A 206 9.09 22.14 -23.40
N ALA A 207 7.81 22.52 -23.52
CA ALA A 207 7.48 23.86 -23.97
C ALA A 207 8.24 24.79 -23.02
N GLN A 208 9.17 25.56 -23.56
CA GLN A 208 9.82 26.64 -22.86
C GLN A 208 8.68 27.48 -22.26
N GLN A 209 8.50 27.40 -20.96
CA GLN A 209 7.56 28.29 -20.27
C GLN A 209 8.02 29.71 -20.64
N PRO A 210 7.16 30.53 -21.23
CA PRO A 210 7.52 31.93 -21.42
C PRO A 210 7.88 32.45 -20.04
N ALA A 211 9.02 33.08 -19.93
CA ALA A 211 9.45 33.79 -18.74
C ALA A 211 8.46 34.92 -18.46
N SER A 212 7.32 34.60 -17.87
CA SER A 212 6.32 35.54 -17.44
C SER A 212 6.50 35.81 -15.96
N ALA A 213 7.08 36.98 -15.71
CA ALA A 213 6.88 37.82 -14.54
C ALA A 213 6.77 37.05 -13.20
N GLN A 214 7.93 36.81 -12.58
CA GLN A 214 8.02 36.73 -11.14
C GLN A 214 7.76 38.14 -10.58
N ALA A 215 6.48 38.45 -10.30
CA ALA A 215 6.15 39.46 -9.33
C ALA A 215 6.72 38.97 -7.99
N ALA A 216 7.70 39.71 -7.50
CA ALA A 216 8.34 39.48 -6.22
C ALA A 216 7.32 39.63 -5.10
N GLU A 217 7.02 38.53 -4.40
CA GLU A 217 6.57 38.61 -3.01
C GLU A 217 7.78 38.42 -2.09
N PRO A 218 7.97 39.28 -1.10
CA PRO A 218 9.13 39.22 -0.21
C PRO A 218 8.87 38.24 0.95
N GLY A 219 9.73 37.23 1.07
CA GLY A 219 9.96 36.56 2.35
C GLY A 219 9.57 35.10 2.47
N GLN A 220 10.39 34.22 1.93
CA GLN A 220 10.65 32.94 2.61
C GLN A 220 12.07 32.46 2.29
N THR A 221 12.83 32.42 3.33
CA THR A 221 14.22 32.16 3.58
C THR A 221 14.87 31.02 2.78
N GLN A 222 16.01 31.36 2.18
CA GLN A 222 17.06 30.50 1.62
C GLN A 222 17.72 29.60 2.69
N GLU A 223 17.06 28.61 3.24
CA GLU A 223 17.68 27.71 4.23
C GLU A 223 17.86 26.25 3.78
N SER A 224 17.30 25.83 2.63
CA SER A 224 17.36 24.44 2.19
C SER A 224 18.57 24.05 1.34
N ALA A 225 19.20 24.99 0.64
CA ALA A 225 20.37 24.71 -0.22
C ALA A 225 21.68 24.61 0.56
N ALA A 226 21.81 25.35 1.66
CA ALA A 226 23.01 25.34 2.52
C ALA A 226 23.12 24.04 3.34
N LYS A 227 22.01 23.43 3.77
CA LYS A 227 21.99 22.14 4.51
C LYS A 227 22.42 20.95 3.66
N LYS A 228 22.08 20.92 2.36
CA LYS A 228 22.52 19.84 1.44
C LYS A 228 24.01 19.88 1.13
N ARG A 229 24.62 21.07 1.00
CA ARG A 229 26.08 21.22 0.78
C ARG A 229 26.91 20.88 2.03
N ARG A 230 26.40 21.17 3.24
CA ARG A 230 27.09 20.86 4.50
C ARG A 230 27.09 19.37 4.83
N ARG A 231 26.04 18.62 4.43
CA ARG A 231 25.96 17.16 4.59
C ARG A 231 26.90 16.41 3.63
N ARG A 232 27.10 16.91 2.41
CA ARG A 232 28.05 16.34 1.44
C ARG A 232 29.51 16.56 1.86
N ARG A 233 29.84 17.71 2.44
CA ARG A 233 31.19 18.00 2.97
C ARG A 233 31.54 17.19 4.24
N ARG A 234 30.57 16.90 5.11
CA ARG A 234 30.81 16.03 6.29
C ARG A 234 31.05 14.57 5.88
N ARG A 235 30.39 14.07 4.84
CA ARG A 235 30.58 12.68 4.35
C ARG A 235 31.89 12.48 3.56
N ALA A 236 32.46 13.54 3.03
CA ALA A 236 33.79 13.51 2.38
C ALA A 236 34.95 13.59 3.41
N LYS A 237 34.72 14.21 4.60
CA LYS A 237 35.73 14.32 5.64
C LYS A 237 35.82 13.10 6.56
N SER A 238 34.85 12.21 6.58
CA SER A 238 34.88 10.96 7.36
C SER A 238 35.52 9.77 6.64
N LYS A 239 35.90 9.91 5.35
CA LYS A 239 36.55 8.86 4.57
C LYS A 239 38.09 9.01 4.48
N THR A 240 38.69 10.04 5.10
CA THR A 240 40.15 10.27 5.09
C THR A 240 40.83 10.18 6.45
N ALA A 241 40.18 9.60 7.47
CA ALA A 241 40.72 9.45 8.80
C ALA A 241 40.69 7.99 9.31
N GLU A 242 41.04 7.05 8.43
CA GLU A 242 41.40 5.69 8.85
C GLU A 242 42.76 5.35 8.24
N GLY A 243 43.80 5.44 9.06
CA GLY A 243 45.13 5.00 8.71
C GLY A 243 46.20 5.75 9.49
N ALA A 244 46.43 5.39 10.76
CA ALA A 244 47.73 5.39 11.44
C ALA A 244 47.57 5.09 12.95
N ALA A 245 47.93 3.91 13.38
CA ALA A 245 48.45 3.66 14.72
C ALA A 245 49.98 3.94 14.66
N PRO A 246 50.70 4.26 15.78
CA PRO A 246 51.08 3.29 16.77
C PRO A 246 51.32 3.78 18.21
N ALA A 247 51.39 2.78 19.13
CA ALA A 247 52.32 2.54 20.26
C ALA A 247 52.26 3.37 21.56
N GLU A 248 51.97 2.59 22.61
CA GLU A 248 52.62 2.47 23.93
C GLU A 248 52.89 3.72 24.81
N ALA A 249 52.39 3.69 26.03
CA ALA A 249 53.12 3.57 27.30
C ALA A 249 52.36 4.17 28.50
N GLY A 250 52.35 3.46 29.63
CA GLY A 250 52.34 4.09 30.96
C GLY A 250 51.14 3.87 31.86
N ARG A 251 51.15 2.79 32.66
CA ARG A 251 50.53 2.72 34.01
C ARG A 251 51.34 3.59 34.99
N PRO A 252 50.82 4.06 36.16
CA PRO A 252 50.45 3.19 37.28
C PRO A 252 49.26 3.66 38.20
N GLN A 253 48.63 2.64 38.84
CA GLN A 253 48.22 2.45 40.26
C GLN A 253 47.62 3.63 41.10
N ALA A 254 46.51 3.48 41.79
CA ALA A 254 46.14 2.78 43.00
C ALA A 254 44.98 3.48 43.76
N GLY A 255 44.22 2.73 44.55
CA GLY A 255 43.39 3.20 45.67
C GLY A 255 41.89 2.87 45.49
N ALA A 256 41.37 1.78 45.98
CA ALA A 256 40.99 1.29 47.31
C ALA A 256 39.65 1.88 47.85
N GLY A 257 38.75 0.98 48.24
CA GLY A 257 37.58 1.21 49.11
C GLY A 257 36.28 0.65 48.50
N GLU A 258 35.94 -0.61 48.75
CA GLU A 258 35.09 -1.19 49.79
C GLU A 258 33.59 -0.86 49.68
N GLU A 259 32.88 -1.92 49.46
CA GLU A 259 31.81 -2.70 50.15
C GLU A 259 30.39 -2.20 49.84
N ALA A 260 29.34 -2.97 49.62
CA ALA A 260 28.81 -4.27 50.03
C ALA A 260 27.67 -4.68 49.08
N ALA A 261 27.57 -5.83 48.63
CA ALA A 261 26.88 -7.07 48.95
C ALA A 261 25.34 -7.08 48.86
N ALA A 262 24.89 -8.15 48.23
CA ALA A 262 23.60 -8.87 48.29
C ALA A 262 22.49 -8.38 47.36
N ASP A 263 21.72 -9.16 46.65
CA ASP A 263 21.42 -10.59 46.66
C ASP A 263 20.66 -10.96 45.38
N LYS A 264 20.98 -12.12 44.78
CA LYS A 264 20.19 -12.79 43.76
C LYS A 264 19.36 -13.89 44.39
N PRO A 265 18.22 -14.24 43.89
CA PRO A 265 17.97 -15.66 43.72
C PRO A 265 17.59 -16.13 42.32
N LYS A 266 18.11 -17.28 41.99
CA LYS A 266 17.96 -18.12 40.81
C LYS A 266 16.65 -18.94 40.85
N PRO A 267 16.33 -19.64 39.74
CA PRO A 267 15.01 -20.14 39.40
C PRO A 267 14.72 -21.54 39.92
N LYS A 268 13.45 -21.91 40.03
CA LYS A 268 12.99 -23.27 40.36
C LYS A 268 12.29 -23.97 39.21
N HIS A 269 12.74 -25.20 39.07
CA HIS A 269 12.42 -26.31 38.19
C HIS A 269 10.94 -26.74 38.17
N ARG A 270 10.49 -27.12 36.95
CA ARG A 270 9.87 -28.38 36.51
C ARG A 270 8.92 -29.10 37.48
N ARG A 271 7.66 -29.32 37.01
CA ARG A 271 6.99 -30.61 37.24
C ARG A 271 6.07 -30.97 36.06
N ARG A 272 6.41 -32.14 35.49
CA ARG A 272 5.57 -32.97 34.60
C ARG A 272 4.45 -33.61 35.44
N HIS A 273 3.21 -33.65 34.92
CA HIS A 273 2.24 -34.69 35.30
C HIS A 273 1.54 -35.21 34.03
N ARG A 274 1.73 -36.41 33.85
CA ARG A 274 1.17 -37.70 33.44
C ARG A 274 -0.30 -37.61 32.96
N ARG A 275 -0.49 -38.25 31.79
CA ARG A 275 -1.75 -38.80 31.29
C ARG A 275 -2.34 -39.84 32.22
N PRO A 276 -3.67 -40.06 32.25
CA PRO A 276 -4.24 -41.38 32.47
C PRO A 276 -4.92 -41.96 31.20
N LYS A 277 -4.94 -43.30 31.24
CA LYS A 277 -5.28 -44.27 30.23
C LYS A 277 -6.78 -44.38 29.97
N LYS A 278 -7.09 -44.88 28.75
CA LYS A 278 -8.31 -45.55 28.31
C LYS A 278 -8.91 -46.50 29.35
N VAL A 279 -10.24 -46.47 29.41
CA VAL A 279 -11.06 -47.64 29.79
C VAL A 279 -12.11 -47.82 28.71
N GLN A 280 -12.08 -49.03 28.10
CA GLN A 280 -13.15 -49.61 27.30
C GLN A 280 -14.21 -50.16 28.28
N ALA A 281 -15.45 -50.05 27.92
CA ALA A 281 -16.48 -51.00 28.34
C ALA A 281 -17.49 -51.14 27.20
N GLU A 282 -17.63 -52.42 26.87
CA GLU A 282 -18.56 -53.06 25.95
C GLU A 282 -20.01 -53.02 26.51
N GLY A 283 -20.98 -53.02 25.58
CA GLY A 283 -21.93 -54.11 25.64
C GLY A 283 -23.41 -53.72 25.71
N GLN A 284 -24.12 -54.29 24.74
CA GLN A 284 -25.53 -54.79 24.70
C GLN A 284 -26.59 -53.79 24.21
N SER A 285 -27.02 -54.08 22.98
CA SER A 285 -28.25 -54.66 22.39
C SER A 285 -29.48 -54.69 23.29
N ASP A 286 -30.57 -54.16 22.79
CA ASP A 286 -31.89 -54.75 22.48
C ASP A 286 -32.97 -53.65 22.41
N ASP A 287 -33.69 -53.77 21.38
CA ASP A 287 -35.04 -53.59 20.82
C ASP A 287 -35.20 -52.52 19.76
#